data_d0fca3afa1b63b95714d88f0fdf474c2
#
_entry.id   d0fca3afa1b63b95714d88f0fdf474c2
#
_cell.length_a   1.000
_cell.length_b   1.000
_cell.length_c   1.000
_cell.angle_alpha   90.00
_cell.angle_beta   90.00
_cell.angle_gamma   90.00
#
_symmetry.space_group_name_H-M   'P 1'
#
loop_
_entity.id
_entity.type
_entity.pdbx_description
1 polymer ?
#
loop_
_entity_poly.entity_id
_entity_poly.type
_entity_poly.pdbx_seq_one_letter_code
_entity_poly.pdbx_strand_id
1 'polypeptide(L)'
;MELYTAPPPGSTVICADELGPVIPRTFPPAPGWSGDGHRIKEPLEYSRGPEKTWVYGGLRVADGQAVTLCAPSRNSAFYQEFLQLEEQANPEGTIWVITGNLSSHDSKSTRAWLEDHPRIRHAFIPMRACWLNMQEGWWRIFRRQALAGHEFADPDEIAHATQVATAQLNARARPWIWGRPQPKPRSYRRRFIYTLKERSIKQ
;
A
#
# COMPACT_ATOMS: atom_id res chain seq x y z
N MET A 1 -0.08 -14.24 -14.26
CA MET A 1 1.33 -13.77 -14.24
C MET A 1 1.68 -12.98 -15.50
N GLU A 2 1.14 -13.35 -16.65
CA GLU A 2 1.39 -12.64 -17.92
C GLU A 2 1.10 -11.14 -17.89
N LEU A 3 0.04 -10.72 -17.22
CA LEU A 3 -0.28 -9.29 -17.10
C LEU A 3 0.86 -8.44 -16.52
N TYR A 4 1.73 -9.01 -15.70
CA TYR A 4 2.86 -8.28 -15.13
C TYR A 4 4.09 -8.25 -16.05
N THR A 5 4.25 -9.26 -16.88
CA THR A 5 5.47 -9.47 -17.68
C THR A 5 5.27 -9.17 -19.17
N ALA A 6 4.07 -9.37 -19.66
CA ALA A 6 3.70 -9.19 -21.06
C ALA A 6 2.22 -8.73 -21.16
N PRO A 7 1.88 -7.52 -20.66
CA PRO A 7 0.52 -7.01 -20.76
C PRO A 7 0.09 -6.88 -22.22
N PRO A 8 -1.21 -7.06 -22.54
CA PRO A 8 -1.70 -6.84 -23.90
C PRO A 8 -1.36 -5.42 -24.40
N PRO A 9 -0.98 -5.26 -25.65
CA PRO A 9 -0.66 -3.94 -26.22
C PRO A 9 -1.82 -2.95 -26.03
N GLY A 10 -1.51 -1.70 -25.68
CA GLY A 10 -2.51 -0.64 -25.47
C GLY A 10 -3.38 -0.85 -24.23
N SER A 11 -2.95 -1.70 -23.28
CA SER A 11 -3.67 -1.90 -22.01
C SER A 11 -2.90 -1.35 -20.82
N THR A 12 -3.65 -0.97 -19.79
CA THR A 12 -3.12 -0.58 -18.48
C THR A 12 -3.35 -1.71 -17.49
N VAL A 13 -2.35 -2.01 -16.65
CA VAL A 13 -2.46 -3.00 -15.58
C VAL A 13 -2.43 -2.30 -14.23
N ILE A 14 -3.46 -2.49 -13.45
CA ILE A 14 -3.65 -1.92 -12.11
C ILE A 14 -3.77 -3.07 -11.11
N CYS A 15 -3.02 -2.97 -10.02
CA CYS A 15 -3.20 -3.82 -8.85
C CYS A 15 -4.12 -3.10 -7.88
N ALA A 16 -5.27 -3.66 -7.58
CA ALA A 16 -6.27 -3.07 -6.69
C ALA A 16 -6.44 -3.87 -5.40
N ASP A 17 -6.57 -3.16 -4.27
CA ASP A 17 -6.78 -3.75 -2.96
C ASP A 17 -7.34 -2.72 -1.98
N GLU A 18 -7.84 -3.16 -0.81
CA GLU A 18 -8.33 -2.30 0.26
C GLU A 18 -7.49 -2.43 1.53
N LEU A 19 -7.08 -1.29 2.03
CA LEU A 19 -6.43 -1.16 3.32
C LEU A 19 -7.45 -0.76 4.38
N GLY A 20 -7.50 -1.50 5.48
CA GLY A 20 -8.37 -1.08 6.60
C GLY A 20 -8.99 -2.23 7.40
N PRO A 21 -9.91 -1.90 8.29
CA PRO A 21 -10.32 -0.52 8.60
C PRO A 21 -9.23 0.27 9.34
N VAL A 22 -9.00 1.50 8.91
CA VAL A 22 -8.24 2.49 9.67
C VAL A 22 -9.23 3.19 10.61
N ILE A 23 -8.89 3.23 11.89
CA ILE A 23 -9.76 3.77 12.94
C ILE A 23 -9.06 4.98 13.54
N PRO A 24 -9.73 6.13 13.65
CA PRO A 24 -9.21 7.29 14.36
C PRO A 24 -8.77 6.90 15.77
N ARG A 25 -7.61 7.34 16.18
CA ARG A 25 -7.04 7.05 17.50
C ARG A 25 -6.33 8.29 18.01
N THR A 26 -6.63 8.65 19.23
CA THR A 26 -5.89 9.65 19.99
C THR A 26 -5.16 8.95 21.13
N PHE A 27 -3.88 9.26 21.29
CA PHE A 27 -3.10 8.81 22.44
C PHE A 27 -2.88 9.99 23.36
N PRO A 28 -3.29 9.92 24.63
CA PRO A 28 -2.94 10.98 25.56
C PRO A 28 -1.43 11.07 25.68
N PRO A 29 -0.85 12.27 25.77
CA PRO A 29 0.58 12.46 25.92
C PRO A 29 1.02 11.80 27.22
N ALA A 30 1.76 10.70 27.13
CA ALA A 30 2.36 10.04 28.27
C ALA A 30 3.81 10.48 28.42
N PRO A 31 4.27 10.87 29.63
CA PRO A 31 5.68 11.13 29.87
C PRO A 31 6.47 9.83 29.66
N GLY A 32 7.40 9.84 28.72
CA GLY A 32 8.18 8.64 28.36
C GLY A 32 9.19 8.20 29.41
N TRP A 33 9.66 9.13 30.29
CA TRP A 33 10.72 8.90 31.27
C TRP A 33 10.44 9.68 32.55
N SER A 34 10.69 9.04 33.69
CA SER A 34 10.68 9.70 35.01
C SER A 34 11.97 10.47 35.25
N GLY A 35 11.97 11.43 36.18
CA GLY A 35 13.14 12.22 36.51
C GLY A 35 14.33 11.43 37.06
N ASP A 36 14.13 10.20 37.51
CA ASP A 36 15.15 9.24 37.95
C ASP A 36 15.69 8.35 36.82
N GLY A 37 15.30 8.61 35.58
CA GLY A 37 15.76 7.88 34.39
C GLY A 37 15.06 6.55 34.14
N HIS A 38 14.01 6.21 34.89
CA HIS A 38 13.20 5.03 34.65
C HIS A 38 12.10 5.30 33.61
N ARG A 39 11.85 4.32 32.74
CA ARG A 39 10.76 4.39 31.79
C ARG A 39 9.42 4.24 32.51
N ILE A 40 8.58 5.23 32.40
CA ILE A 40 7.19 5.14 32.88
C ILE A 40 6.42 4.22 31.95
N LYS A 41 5.97 3.10 32.48
CA LYS A 41 5.06 2.16 31.83
C LYS A 41 3.65 2.48 32.29
N GLU A 42 3.01 3.42 31.64
CA GLU A 42 1.55 3.55 31.77
C GLU A 42 0.84 2.62 30.78
N PRO A 43 -0.34 2.07 31.16
CA PRO A 43 -1.18 1.39 30.19
C PRO A 43 -1.51 2.40 29.08
N LEU A 44 -1.27 2.03 27.85
CA LEU A 44 -1.67 2.80 26.68
C LEU A 44 -3.21 2.83 26.60
N GLU A 45 -3.82 3.76 27.31
CA GLU A 45 -5.23 4.09 27.10
C GLU A 45 -5.31 4.87 25.79
N TYR A 46 -5.79 4.19 24.77
CA TYR A 46 -6.15 4.84 23.52
C TYR A 46 -7.66 4.86 23.37
N SER A 47 -8.19 6.02 23.05
CA SER A 47 -9.58 6.14 22.63
C SER A 47 -9.70 5.72 21.17
N ARG A 48 -10.63 4.81 20.87
CA ARG A 48 -11.04 4.45 19.51
C ARG A 48 -12.35 5.14 19.22
N GLY A 49 -12.38 5.94 18.16
CA GLY A 49 -13.64 6.40 17.60
C GLY A 49 -14.48 5.21 17.06
N PRO A 50 -15.80 5.35 16.98
CA PRO A 50 -16.68 4.36 16.39
C PRO A 50 -16.51 4.28 14.86
N GLU A 51 -15.92 5.28 14.27
CA GLU A 51 -15.82 5.46 12.83
C GLU A 51 -14.69 4.62 12.24
N LYS A 52 -14.93 4.15 11.02
CA LYS A 52 -14.00 3.29 10.29
C LYS A 52 -13.78 3.88 8.91
N THR A 53 -12.53 3.99 8.52
CA THR A 53 -12.16 4.39 7.16
C THR A 53 -11.49 3.23 6.43
N TRP A 54 -11.96 2.94 5.23
CA TRP A 54 -11.32 2.03 4.30
C TRP A 54 -10.64 2.83 3.22
N VAL A 55 -9.41 2.47 2.88
CA VAL A 55 -8.68 3.09 1.79
C VAL A 55 -8.62 2.10 0.64
N TYR A 56 -9.33 2.39 -0.44
CA TYR A 56 -9.18 1.69 -1.71
C TYR A 56 -7.93 2.22 -2.40
N GLY A 57 -7.17 1.36 -3.02
CA GLY A 57 -5.98 1.77 -3.73
C GLY A 57 -5.74 0.93 -4.98
N GLY A 58 -5.32 1.60 -6.02
CA GLY A 58 -4.94 1.00 -7.28
C GLY A 58 -3.57 1.49 -7.73
N LEU A 59 -2.65 0.57 -7.87
CA LEU A 59 -1.28 0.80 -8.33
C LEU A 59 -1.17 0.49 -9.81
N ARG A 60 -0.89 1.47 -10.62
CA ARG A 60 -0.55 1.28 -12.03
C ARG A 60 0.87 0.74 -12.15
N VAL A 61 1.00 -0.48 -12.65
CA VAL A 61 2.27 -1.23 -12.64
C VAL A 61 3.33 -0.57 -13.53
N ALA A 62 2.92 -0.01 -14.66
CA ALA A 62 3.81 0.52 -15.69
C ALA A 62 4.68 1.70 -15.24
N ASP A 63 4.19 2.52 -14.33
CA ASP A 63 4.89 3.74 -13.86
C ASP A 63 4.87 3.91 -12.34
N GLY A 64 4.09 3.10 -11.63
CA GLY A 64 3.98 3.16 -10.17
C GLY A 64 3.08 4.27 -9.65
N GLN A 65 2.31 4.94 -10.52
CA GLN A 65 1.28 5.89 -10.10
C GLN A 65 0.16 5.14 -9.38
N ALA A 66 -0.42 5.76 -8.37
CA ALA A 66 -1.51 5.17 -7.62
C ALA A 66 -2.69 6.12 -7.48
N VAL A 67 -3.88 5.56 -7.49
CA VAL A 67 -5.14 6.23 -7.16
C VAL A 67 -5.61 5.70 -5.81
N THR A 68 -6.12 6.57 -4.94
CA THR A 68 -6.69 6.18 -3.65
C THR A 68 -8.05 6.83 -3.43
N LEU A 69 -8.94 6.09 -2.76
CA LEU A 69 -10.25 6.56 -2.32
C LEU A 69 -10.46 6.16 -0.86
N CYS A 70 -10.80 7.12 0.00
CA CYS A 70 -11.24 6.84 1.37
C CYS A 70 -12.75 6.69 1.42
N ALA A 71 -13.24 5.66 2.12
CA ALA A 71 -14.65 5.37 2.26
C ALA A 71 -14.99 4.85 3.67
N PRO A 72 -16.21 5.11 4.18
CA PRO A 72 -16.62 4.67 5.52
C PRO A 72 -16.89 3.17 5.60
N SER A 73 -17.01 2.50 4.48
CA SER A 73 -17.25 1.05 4.43
C SER A 73 -16.64 0.40 3.20
N ARG A 74 -16.44 -0.92 3.30
CA ARG A 74 -15.98 -1.76 2.18
C ARG A 74 -17.17 -2.48 1.58
N ASN A 75 -17.69 -1.96 0.48
CA ASN A 75 -18.86 -2.50 -0.23
C ASN A 75 -18.74 -2.29 -1.74
N SER A 76 -19.71 -2.81 -2.48
CA SER A 76 -19.74 -2.74 -3.96
C SER A 76 -19.86 -1.30 -4.48
N ALA A 77 -20.59 -0.42 -3.80
CA ALA A 77 -20.80 0.96 -4.26
C ALA A 77 -19.49 1.74 -4.24
N PHE A 78 -18.76 1.70 -3.12
CA PHE A 78 -17.45 2.37 -3.03
C PHE A 78 -16.38 1.69 -3.90
N TYR A 79 -16.50 0.38 -4.12
CA TYR A 79 -15.61 -0.28 -5.07
C TYR A 79 -15.84 0.19 -6.51
N GLN A 80 -17.10 0.38 -6.92
CA GLN A 80 -17.46 0.93 -8.24
C GLN A 80 -17.00 2.40 -8.37
N GLU A 81 -17.18 3.21 -7.33
CA GLU A 81 -16.66 4.58 -7.29
C GLU A 81 -15.13 4.61 -7.47
N PHE A 82 -14.42 3.73 -6.77
CA PHE A 82 -12.97 3.58 -6.93
C PHE A 82 -12.59 3.16 -8.35
N LEU A 83 -13.29 2.20 -8.95
CA LEU A 83 -13.06 1.79 -10.34
C LEU A 83 -13.33 2.93 -11.34
N GLN A 84 -14.31 3.78 -11.06
CA GLN A 84 -14.59 4.97 -11.86
C GLN A 84 -13.44 5.96 -11.82
N LEU A 85 -12.83 6.18 -10.66
CA LEU A 85 -11.62 7.01 -10.53
C LEU A 85 -10.45 6.42 -11.32
N GLU A 86 -10.27 5.10 -11.28
CA GLU A 86 -9.25 4.42 -12.06
C GLU A 86 -9.49 4.56 -13.57
N GLU A 87 -10.74 4.49 -14.01
CA GLU A 87 -11.08 4.69 -15.42
C GLU A 87 -10.80 6.13 -15.88
N GLN A 88 -11.11 7.11 -15.04
CA GLN A 88 -10.81 8.53 -15.32
C GLN A 88 -9.30 8.80 -15.36
N ALA A 89 -8.53 8.17 -14.46
CA ALA A 89 -7.07 8.29 -14.43
C ALA A 89 -6.37 7.58 -15.60
N ASN A 90 -7.09 6.70 -16.29
CA ASN A 90 -6.60 5.90 -17.43
C ASN A 90 -7.55 6.03 -18.63
N PRO A 91 -7.56 7.17 -19.33
CA PRO A 91 -8.59 7.48 -20.35
C PRO A 91 -8.53 6.58 -21.59
N GLU A 92 -7.43 5.89 -21.82
CA GLU A 92 -7.22 5.11 -23.04
C GLU A 92 -7.05 3.62 -22.78
N GLY A 93 -7.47 2.81 -23.75
CA GLY A 93 -7.23 1.36 -23.79
C GLY A 93 -8.02 0.54 -22.77
N THR A 94 -7.70 -0.73 -22.70
CA THR A 94 -8.27 -1.67 -21.72
C THR A 94 -7.55 -1.56 -20.39
N ILE A 95 -8.31 -1.59 -19.29
CA ILE A 95 -7.79 -1.54 -17.92
C ILE A 95 -7.94 -2.94 -17.31
N TRP A 96 -6.83 -3.60 -17.05
CA TRP A 96 -6.80 -4.87 -16.33
C TRP A 96 -6.61 -4.60 -14.84
N VAL A 97 -7.64 -4.90 -14.05
CA VAL A 97 -7.64 -4.74 -12.59
C VAL A 97 -7.34 -6.09 -11.94
N ILE A 98 -6.12 -6.24 -11.43
CA ILE A 98 -5.70 -7.42 -10.68
C ILE A 98 -6.16 -7.22 -9.24
N THR A 99 -7.05 -8.06 -8.74
CA THR A 99 -7.69 -7.89 -7.44
C THR A 99 -7.96 -9.21 -6.74
N GLY A 100 -8.25 -9.13 -5.42
CA GLY A 100 -8.65 -10.28 -4.60
C GLY A 100 -10.10 -10.70 -4.85
N ASN A 101 -10.47 -11.86 -4.27
CA ASN A 101 -11.80 -12.46 -4.43
C ASN A 101 -12.77 -11.98 -3.35
N LEU A 102 -12.86 -10.68 -3.10
CA LEU A 102 -13.87 -10.14 -2.19
C LEU A 102 -15.26 -10.17 -2.85
N SER A 103 -16.29 -10.39 -2.03
CA SER A 103 -17.66 -10.43 -2.51
C SER A 103 -18.11 -9.13 -3.17
N SER A 104 -17.57 -7.99 -2.76
CA SER A 104 -17.82 -6.69 -3.39
C SER A 104 -17.31 -6.60 -4.83
N HIS A 105 -16.22 -7.33 -5.16
CA HIS A 105 -15.61 -7.29 -6.50
C HIS A 105 -16.39 -8.10 -7.54
N ASP A 106 -17.09 -9.13 -7.10
CA ASP A 106 -17.86 -10.03 -7.98
C ASP A 106 -19.35 -10.06 -7.63
N SER A 107 -19.86 -9.04 -6.96
CA SER A 107 -21.28 -8.92 -6.65
C SER A 107 -22.12 -8.72 -7.91
N LYS A 108 -23.44 -9.05 -7.83
CA LYS A 108 -24.36 -8.79 -8.95
C LYS A 108 -24.35 -7.32 -9.36
N SER A 109 -24.27 -6.40 -8.38
CA SER A 109 -24.20 -4.96 -8.65
C SER A 109 -22.92 -4.59 -9.39
N THR A 110 -21.77 -5.13 -8.97
CA THR A 110 -20.48 -4.83 -9.63
C THR A 110 -20.42 -5.40 -11.04
N ARG A 111 -20.96 -6.61 -11.26
CA ARG A 111 -21.03 -7.20 -12.60
C ARG A 111 -21.91 -6.37 -13.55
N ALA A 112 -23.10 -5.95 -13.10
CA ALA A 112 -23.95 -5.08 -13.89
C ALA A 112 -23.29 -3.73 -14.21
N TRP A 113 -22.62 -3.14 -13.24
CA TRP A 113 -21.87 -1.89 -13.43
C TRP A 113 -20.75 -2.05 -14.47
N LEU A 114 -20.04 -3.18 -14.47
CA LEU A 114 -18.98 -3.48 -15.44
C LEU A 114 -19.48 -3.67 -16.87
N GLU A 115 -20.74 -4.03 -17.09
CA GLU A 115 -21.36 -4.09 -18.43
C GLU A 115 -21.38 -2.71 -19.08
N ASP A 116 -21.58 -1.65 -18.28
CA ASP A 116 -21.55 -0.25 -18.73
C ASP A 116 -20.12 0.31 -18.84
N HIS A 117 -19.11 -0.41 -18.29
CA HIS A 117 -17.70 -0.03 -18.27
C HIS A 117 -16.79 -1.09 -18.95
N PRO A 118 -16.96 -1.36 -20.26
CA PRO A 118 -16.34 -2.50 -20.95
C PRO A 118 -14.80 -2.41 -21.04
N ARG A 119 -14.23 -1.24 -20.76
CA ARG A 119 -12.77 -1.05 -20.70
C ARG A 119 -12.15 -1.70 -19.48
N ILE A 120 -12.90 -1.87 -18.39
CA ILE A 120 -12.42 -2.46 -17.13
C ILE A 120 -12.60 -3.96 -17.18
N ARG A 121 -11.53 -4.71 -16.94
CA ARG A 121 -11.53 -6.17 -16.89
C ARG A 121 -10.85 -6.65 -15.63
N HIS A 122 -11.55 -7.47 -14.85
CA HIS A 122 -11.00 -8.07 -13.66
C HIS A 122 -10.09 -9.27 -13.98
N ALA A 123 -8.97 -9.33 -13.28
CA ALA A 123 -8.10 -10.49 -13.19
C ALA A 123 -8.00 -10.90 -11.72
N PHE A 124 -8.80 -11.87 -11.31
CA PHE A 124 -8.81 -12.34 -9.93
C PHE A 124 -7.56 -13.17 -9.62
N ILE A 125 -6.91 -12.85 -8.50
CA ILE A 125 -5.81 -13.67 -7.99
C ILE A 125 -6.35 -14.96 -7.38
N PRO A 126 -5.61 -16.08 -7.41
CA PRO A 126 -6.02 -17.31 -6.73
C PRO A 126 -6.28 -17.07 -5.24
N MET A 127 -7.23 -17.79 -4.66
CA MET A 127 -7.50 -17.73 -3.23
C MET A 127 -6.21 -17.99 -2.43
N ARG A 128 -6.03 -17.24 -1.35
CA ARG A 128 -4.84 -17.32 -0.46
C ARG A 128 -3.52 -16.94 -1.12
N ALA A 129 -3.53 -16.28 -2.27
CA ALA A 129 -2.33 -15.85 -2.98
C ALA A 129 -2.17 -14.33 -3.02
N CYS A 130 -2.45 -13.63 -1.91
CA CYS A 130 -2.38 -12.17 -1.81
C CYS A 130 -1.00 -11.60 -2.22
N TRP A 131 0.10 -12.38 -2.03
CA TRP A 131 1.43 -11.97 -2.48
C TRP A 131 1.55 -11.75 -3.99
N LEU A 132 0.57 -12.22 -4.78
CA LEU A 132 0.50 -11.95 -6.21
C LEU A 132 -0.02 -10.55 -6.52
N ASN A 133 -0.58 -9.83 -5.53
CA ASN A 133 -1.03 -8.46 -5.70
C ASN A 133 0.09 -7.48 -5.30
N MET A 134 0.63 -6.75 -6.28
CA MET A 134 1.69 -5.77 -6.00
C MET A 134 1.22 -4.61 -5.13
N GLN A 135 -0.09 -4.35 -5.04
CA GLN A 135 -0.67 -3.36 -4.15
C GLN A 135 -0.28 -3.58 -2.68
N GLU A 136 -0.10 -4.82 -2.25
CA GLU A 136 0.37 -5.17 -0.91
C GLU A 136 1.78 -4.59 -0.61
N GLY A 137 2.64 -4.59 -1.62
CA GLY A 137 3.97 -3.95 -1.53
C GLY A 137 3.87 -2.44 -1.40
N TRP A 138 2.98 -1.81 -2.16
CA TRP A 138 2.72 -0.38 -2.11
C TRP A 138 2.10 0.02 -0.76
N TRP A 139 1.14 -0.76 -0.23
CA TRP A 139 0.56 -0.53 1.11
C TRP A 139 1.61 -0.51 2.22
N ARG A 140 2.67 -1.30 2.11
CA ARG A 140 3.77 -1.27 3.09
C ARG A 140 4.48 0.07 3.13
N ILE A 141 4.68 0.70 1.97
CA ILE A 141 5.29 2.02 1.86
C ILE A 141 4.31 3.09 2.33
N PHE A 142 3.08 3.02 1.84
CA PHE A 142 2.01 3.95 2.19
C PHE A 142 1.75 4.01 3.71
N ARG A 143 1.61 2.86 4.38
CA ARG A 143 1.40 2.81 5.83
C ARG A 143 2.49 3.54 6.61
N ARG A 144 3.72 3.47 6.16
CA ARG A 144 4.84 4.20 6.81
C ARG A 144 4.74 5.70 6.62
N GLN A 145 4.22 6.14 5.51
CA GLN A 145 4.18 7.55 5.14
C GLN A 145 2.90 8.24 5.61
N ALA A 146 1.77 7.57 5.50
CA ALA A 146 0.45 8.14 5.80
C ALA A 146 -0.03 7.89 7.23
N LEU A 147 0.34 6.74 7.83
CA LEU A 147 -0.34 6.26 9.04
C LEU A 147 0.61 6.06 10.23
N ALA A 148 1.86 5.67 10.01
CA ALA A 148 2.76 5.30 11.09
C ALA A 148 3.21 6.54 11.89
N GLY A 149 2.95 6.51 13.21
CA GLY A 149 3.32 7.60 14.12
C GLY A 149 2.37 8.80 14.07
N HIS A 150 1.26 8.71 13.35
CA HIS A 150 0.23 9.73 13.31
C HIS A 150 -0.94 9.38 14.23
N GLU A 151 -1.47 10.40 14.85
CA GLU A 151 -2.75 10.38 15.56
C GLU A 151 -3.80 11.03 14.64
N PHE A 152 -4.99 10.46 14.62
CA PHE A 152 -6.09 10.97 13.82
C PHE A 152 -7.30 11.14 14.72
N ALA A 153 -7.84 12.35 14.77
CA ALA A 153 -9.02 12.65 15.55
C ALA A 153 -10.30 12.13 14.89
N ASP A 154 -10.34 12.15 13.56
CA ASP A 154 -11.50 11.81 12.77
C ASP A 154 -11.14 11.18 11.41
N PRO A 155 -12.14 10.70 10.63
CA PRO A 155 -11.93 10.17 9.30
C PRO A 155 -11.39 11.15 8.27
N ASP A 156 -11.67 12.44 8.41
CA ASP A 156 -11.26 13.47 7.46
C ASP A 156 -9.74 13.69 7.53
N GLU A 157 -9.16 13.61 8.72
CA GLU A 157 -7.70 13.64 8.90
C GLU A 157 -7.04 12.42 8.24
N ILE A 158 -7.66 11.23 8.32
CA ILE A 158 -7.17 10.03 7.63
C ILE A 158 -7.25 10.22 6.11
N ALA A 159 -8.35 10.80 5.61
CA ALA A 159 -8.53 11.07 4.20
C ALA A 159 -7.50 12.08 3.69
N HIS A 160 -7.28 13.16 4.45
CA HIS A 160 -6.25 14.15 4.12
C HIS A 160 -4.84 13.55 4.10
N ALA A 161 -4.46 12.80 5.14
CA ALA A 161 -3.16 12.12 5.19
C ALA A 161 -2.98 11.14 4.02
N THR A 162 -4.06 10.44 3.63
CA THR A 162 -4.07 9.55 2.47
C THR A 162 -3.80 10.30 1.18
N GLN A 163 -4.48 11.43 0.95
CA GLN A 163 -4.27 12.24 -0.25
C GLN A 163 -2.84 12.79 -0.33
N VAL A 164 -2.34 13.37 0.76
CA VAL A 164 -0.98 13.90 0.83
C VAL A 164 0.06 12.82 0.58
N ALA A 165 -0.06 11.68 1.24
CA ALA A 165 0.88 10.57 1.07
C ALA A 165 0.84 9.99 -0.34
N THR A 166 -0.35 9.83 -0.94
CA THR A 166 -0.51 9.37 -2.32
C THR A 166 0.14 10.33 -3.30
N ALA A 167 -0.10 11.63 -3.16
CA ALA A 167 0.52 12.64 -4.03
C ALA A 167 2.05 12.64 -3.92
N GLN A 168 2.60 12.52 -2.69
CA GLN A 168 4.04 12.45 -2.48
C GLN A 168 4.67 11.15 -3.03
N LEU A 169 3.96 10.02 -2.95
CA LEU A 169 4.40 8.76 -3.53
C LEU A 169 4.37 8.84 -5.05
N ASN A 170 3.32 9.42 -5.62
CA ASN A 170 3.19 9.63 -7.06
C ASN A 170 4.27 10.56 -7.62
N ALA A 171 4.67 11.61 -6.91
CA ALA A 171 5.74 12.52 -7.34
C ALA A 171 7.10 11.82 -7.55
N ARG A 172 7.31 10.66 -6.92
CA ARG A 172 8.55 9.86 -7.02
C ARG A 172 8.30 8.44 -7.52
N ALA A 173 7.13 8.21 -8.12
CA ALA A 173 6.72 6.91 -8.63
C ALA A 173 7.71 6.35 -9.66
N ARG A 174 7.83 5.03 -9.69
CA ARG A 174 8.65 4.30 -10.64
C ARG A 174 7.95 2.99 -11.01
N PRO A 175 8.20 2.44 -12.20
CA PRO A 175 7.65 1.16 -12.60
C PRO A 175 7.86 0.06 -11.55
N TRP A 176 6.81 -0.74 -11.34
CA TRP A 176 6.88 -1.93 -10.50
C TRP A 176 7.19 -3.14 -11.37
N ILE A 177 8.24 -3.87 -11.00
CA ILE A 177 8.70 -5.02 -11.77
C ILE A 177 8.37 -6.27 -10.98
N TRP A 178 7.64 -7.21 -11.61
CA TRP A 178 7.38 -8.52 -11.03
C TRP A 178 8.66 -9.34 -10.97
N GLY A 179 8.93 -9.92 -9.82
CA GLY A 179 10.11 -10.74 -9.58
C GLY A 179 11.27 -9.97 -8.93
N ARG A 180 12.27 -10.71 -8.49
CA ARG A 180 13.50 -10.11 -7.97
C ARG A 180 14.38 -9.71 -9.15
N PRO A 181 14.91 -8.48 -9.19
CA PRO A 181 15.98 -8.17 -10.12
C PRO A 181 17.09 -9.19 -9.94
N GLN A 182 17.65 -9.69 -11.04
CA GLN A 182 18.85 -10.53 -10.97
C GLN A 182 19.86 -9.84 -10.05
N PRO A 183 20.39 -10.53 -9.02
CA PRO A 183 21.36 -9.91 -8.14
C PRO A 183 22.54 -9.46 -8.99
N LYS A 184 22.84 -8.16 -8.99
CA LYS A 184 24.08 -7.66 -9.59
C LYS A 184 25.21 -8.51 -9.03
N PRO A 185 26.13 -9.04 -9.86
CA PRO A 185 27.26 -9.82 -9.37
C PRO A 185 27.90 -8.98 -8.25
N ARG A 186 27.92 -9.55 -7.05
CA ARG A 186 28.55 -8.88 -5.91
C ARG A 186 30.01 -8.68 -6.27
N SER A 187 30.42 -7.45 -6.56
CA SER A 187 31.83 -7.12 -6.50
C SER A 187 32.26 -7.37 -5.06
N TYR A 188 33.03 -8.42 -4.86
CA TYR A 188 33.62 -8.67 -3.56
C TYR A 188 34.54 -7.48 -3.26
N ARG A 189 34.05 -6.47 -2.51
CA ARG A 189 34.95 -5.56 -1.82
C ARG A 189 35.77 -6.46 -0.91
N ARG A 190 37.10 -6.57 -1.20
CA ARG A 190 38.04 -7.23 -0.31
C ARG A 190 37.75 -6.73 1.09
N ARG A 191 37.28 -7.60 1.99
CA ARG A 191 37.28 -7.31 3.41
C ARG A 191 38.73 -7.14 3.79
N PHE A 192 39.11 -5.96 4.20
CA PHE A 192 40.42 -5.78 4.86
C PHE A 192 40.36 -6.56 6.17
N ILE A 193 41.07 -7.67 6.22
CA ILE A 193 41.29 -8.40 7.46
C ILE A 193 42.38 -7.65 8.18
N TYR A 194 42.01 -6.93 9.21
CA TYR A 194 42.99 -6.34 10.13
C TYR A 194 43.55 -7.48 10.96
N THR A 195 44.75 -7.94 10.62
CA THR A 195 45.54 -8.79 11.49
C THR A 195 46.11 -7.87 12.58
N LEU A 196 45.64 -8.01 13.81
CA LEU A 196 46.29 -7.42 14.98
C LEU A 196 47.67 -8.10 15.12
N LYS A 197 48.74 -7.37 14.83
CA LYS A 197 50.06 -7.81 15.20
C LYS A 197 50.12 -7.89 16.72
N GLU A 198 50.30 -9.07 17.27
CA GLU A 198 50.63 -9.26 18.67
C GLU A 198 51.83 -8.42 19.02
N ARG A 199 51.67 -7.46 19.91
CA ARG A 199 52.79 -6.78 20.56
C ARG A 199 53.40 -7.78 21.53
N SER A 200 54.55 -8.34 21.18
CA SER A 200 55.38 -9.06 22.13
C SER A 200 55.73 -8.13 23.28
N ILE A 201 55.17 -8.41 24.45
CA ILE A 201 55.62 -7.81 25.71
C ILE A 201 56.97 -8.47 26.02
N LYS A 202 58.05 -7.75 25.80
CA LYS A 202 59.36 -8.14 26.37
C LYS A 202 59.32 -7.77 27.84
N GLN A 203 59.50 -8.78 28.68
CA GLN A 203 59.82 -8.65 30.11
C GLN A 203 61.15 -7.91 30.30
#